data_a2fd715882a0122bfea71ea78c8c8b92
#
_entry.id   a2fd715882a0122bfea71ea78c8c8b92
#
_cell.length_a   1.000
_cell.length_b   1.000
_cell.length_c   1.000
_cell.angle_alpha   90.00
_cell.angle_beta   90.00
_cell.angle_gamma   90.00
#
_symmetry.space_group_name_H-M   'P 1'
#
loop_
_entity.id
_entity.type
_entity.pdbx_description
1 polymer ?
#
loop_
_entity_poly.entity_id
_entity_poly.type
_entity_poly.pdbx_seq_one_letter_code
_entity_poly.pdbx_strand_id
1 'polypeptide(L)'
;MKKRYLIFLFAALLLLLCGCGSKKEVKTGYQIYYLNSEQTKLNPREYHPKSKDAEGMVKEFLRELSSAPEDVEYQKPIPNDVEITKYRIEGDQLSVWMDSDYYNMDAATEVFCRAAVVRTMTQIPDTSC
;
A
#
# COMPACT_ATOMS: atom_id res chain seq x y z
N MET A 1 36.67 -38.30 -24.64
CA MET A 1 36.74 -37.69 -23.30
C MET A 1 36.20 -36.24 -23.27
N LYS A 2 36.46 -35.40 -24.24
CA LYS A 2 35.93 -34.00 -24.25
C LYS A 2 34.40 -33.87 -24.29
N LYS A 3 33.66 -34.80 -24.94
CA LYS A 3 32.21 -34.80 -24.98
C LYS A 3 31.54 -35.08 -23.60
N ARG A 4 32.22 -35.89 -22.76
CA ARG A 4 31.69 -36.22 -21.41
C ARG A 4 31.80 -35.01 -20.46
N TYR A 5 32.86 -34.20 -20.56
CA TYR A 5 33.02 -32.98 -19.78
C TYR A 5 32.05 -31.90 -20.23
N LEU A 6 31.73 -31.82 -21.54
CA LEU A 6 30.75 -30.87 -22.06
C LEU A 6 29.33 -31.15 -21.54
N ILE A 7 28.99 -32.43 -21.43
CA ILE A 7 27.66 -32.85 -20.88
C ILE A 7 27.57 -32.52 -19.39
N PHE A 8 28.65 -32.74 -18.62
CA PHE A 8 28.70 -32.37 -17.19
C PHE A 8 28.67 -30.85 -17.01
N LEU A 9 29.34 -30.09 -17.87
CA LEU A 9 29.30 -28.63 -17.83
C LEU A 9 27.90 -28.09 -18.13
N PHE A 10 27.23 -28.71 -19.13
CA PHE A 10 25.88 -28.32 -19.51
C PHE A 10 24.85 -28.68 -18.43
N ALA A 11 24.99 -29.84 -17.78
CA ALA A 11 24.16 -30.25 -16.66
C ALA A 11 24.37 -29.37 -15.42
N ALA A 12 25.59 -28.94 -15.13
CA ALA A 12 25.90 -28.01 -14.06
C ALA A 12 25.32 -26.61 -14.31
N LEU A 13 25.31 -26.17 -15.57
CA LEU A 13 24.74 -24.88 -15.97
C LEU A 13 23.20 -24.88 -15.85
N LEU A 14 22.55 -26.01 -16.15
CA LEU A 14 21.09 -26.17 -15.99
C LEU A 14 20.64 -26.17 -14.52
N LEU A 15 21.49 -26.62 -13.59
CA LEU A 15 21.19 -26.61 -12.15
C LEU A 15 21.26 -25.19 -11.54
N LEU A 16 21.93 -24.23 -12.19
CA LEU A 16 22.02 -22.86 -11.75
C LEU A 16 20.76 -22.01 -12.11
N LEU A 17 19.88 -22.54 -12.98
CA LEU A 17 18.66 -21.85 -13.40
C LEU A 17 17.43 -22.16 -12.53
N CYS A 18 17.50 -23.08 -11.58
CA CYS A 18 16.42 -23.43 -10.65
C CYS A 18 16.44 -22.65 -9.33
N GLY A 19 17.04 -21.46 -9.32
CA GLY A 19 17.19 -20.60 -8.13
C GLY A 19 16.24 -19.42 -8.04
N CYS A 20 15.12 -19.39 -8.75
CA CYS A 20 14.08 -18.35 -8.54
C CYS A 20 12.90 -18.90 -7.73
N GLY A 21 13.17 -19.31 -6.49
CA GLY A 21 12.15 -19.37 -5.47
C GLY A 21 11.87 -17.93 -5.01
N SER A 22 10.84 -17.28 -5.52
CA SER A 22 10.30 -16.06 -4.92
C SER A 22 9.82 -16.41 -3.51
N LYS A 23 10.69 -16.25 -2.52
CA LYS A 23 10.25 -16.13 -1.14
C LYS A 23 9.40 -14.87 -1.15
N LYS A 24 8.07 -14.99 -0.99
CA LYS A 24 7.23 -13.86 -0.59
C LYS A 24 7.82 -13.39 0.73
N GLU A 25 8.60 -12.32 0.69
CA GLU A 25 9.03 -11.64 1.90
C GLU A 25 7.75 -11.21 2.60
N VAL A 26 7.54 -11.72 3.81
CA VAL A 26 6.45 -11.25 4.67
C VAL A 26 6.80 -9.81 5.01
N LYS A 27 6.19 -8.88 4.32
CA LYS A 27 6.36 -7.45 4.56
C LYS A 27 5.83 -7.18 5.97
N THR A 28 6.72 -6.88 6.90
CA THR A 28 6.36 -6.64 8.31
C THR A 28 5.94 -5.20 8.56
N GLY A 29 6.39 -4.27 7.72
CA GLY A 29 6.08 -2.84 7.79
C GLY A 29 5.38 -2.35 6.53
N TYR A 30 4.45 -1.43 6.72
CA TYR A 30 3.71 -0.72 5.69
C TYR A 30 3.94 0.78 5.84
N GLN A 31 3.60 1.56 4.83
CA GLN A 31 3.70 3.01 4.87
C GLN A 31 2.31 3.63 4.83
N ILE A 32 1.97 4.42 5.84
CA ILE A 32 0.81 5.31 5.76
C ILE A 32 1.27 6.65 5.21
N TYR A 33 0.60 7.15 4.19
CA TYR A 33 0.95 8.41 3.55
C TYR A 33 0.14 9.55 4.14
N TYR A 34 0.80 10.38 4.95
CA TYR A 34 0.22 11.58 5.55
C TYR A 34 0.63 12.84 4.78
N LEU A 35 -0.15 13.91 4.93
CA LEU A 35 0.31 15.24 4.52
C LEU A 35 1.41 15.74 5.47
N ASN A 36 2.36 16.49 4.92
CA ASN A 36 3.24 17.31 5.75
C ASN A 36 2.47 18.50 6.36
N SER A 37 3.04 19.17 7.37
CA SER A 37 2.41 20.30 8.06
C SER A 37 2.03 21.45 7.13
N GLU A 38 2.78 21.65 6.03
CA GLU A 38 2.54 22.70 5.03
C GLU A 38 1.52 22.27 3.94
N GLN A 39 1.04 21.03 3.97
CA GLN A 39 0.10 20.45 2.98
C GLN A 39 0.60 20.50 1.53
N THR A 40 1.90 20.39 1.33
CA THR A 40 2.55 20.50 0.01
C THR A 40 3.01 19.16 -0.55
N LYS A 41 3.09 18.13 0.27
CA LYS A 41 3.54 16.78 -0.13
C LYS A 41 3.03 15.70 0.81
N LEU A 42 3.04 14.47 0.31
CA LEU A 42 2.80 13.28 1.11
C LEU A 42 4.12 12.74 1.65
N ASN A 43 4.16 12.50 2.96
CA ASN A 43 5.26 11.85 3.65
C ASN A 43 4.84 10.46 4.13
N PRO A 44 5.59 9.41 3.79
CA PRO A 44 5.33 8.08 4.31
C PRO A 44 5.77 7.98 5.77
N ARG A 45 4.97 7.30 6.57
CA ARG A 45 5.30 6.92 7.94
C ARG A 45 5.12 5.42 8.10
N GLU A 46 6.11 4.75 8.68
CA GLU A 46 6.04 3.32 8.91
C GLU A 46 4.91 2.96 9.88
N TYR A 47 4.17 1.92 9.52
CA TYR A 47 3.04 1.40 10.28
C TYR A 47 3.08 -0.12 10.32
N HIS A 48 2.84 -0.69 11.47
CA HIS A 48 2.75 -2.14 11.69
C HIS A 48 1.30 -2.50 12.00
N PRO A 49 0.54 -3.04 11.03
CA PRO A 49 -0.85 -3.38 11.27
C PRO A 49 -0.98 -4.51 12.28
N LYS A 50 -2.02 -4.43 13.09
CA LYS A 50 -2.39 -5.51 14.05
C LYS A 50 -3.09 -6.65 13.32
N SER A 51 -3.86 -6.33 12.29
CA SER A 51 -4.54 -7.31 11.45
C SER A 51 -3.57 -7.98 10.48
N LYS A 52 -3.82 -9.25 10.18
CA LYS A 52 -3.00 -10.05 9.26
C LYS A 52 -3.69 -10.29 7.91
N ASP A 53 -5.00 -10.14 7.87
CA ASP A 53 -5.82 -10.30 6.68
C ASP A 53 -6.05 -8.95 5.97
N ALA A 54 -6.34 -9.00 4.67
CA ALA A 54 -6.49 -7.81 3.84
C ALA A 54 -7.62 -6.90 4.33
N GLU A 55 -8.76 -7.46 4.71
CA GLU A 55 -9.91 -6.69 5.17
C GLU A 55 -9.61 -5.91 6.45
N GLY A 56 -8.98 -6.57 7.42
CA GLY A 56 -8.54 -5.94 8.66
C GLY A 56 -7.52 -4.84 8.43
N MET A 57 -6.55 -5.06 7.52
CA MET A 57 -5.56 -4.03 7.16
C MET A 57 -6.22 -2.83 6.48
N VAL A 58 -7.15 -3.05 5.54
CA VAL A 58 -7.91 -1.96 4.90
C VAL A 58 -8.62 -1.11 5.95
N LYS A 59 -9.32 -1.74 6.88
CA LYS A 59 -10.02 -1.05 7.96
C LYS A 59 -9.08 -0.24 8.85
N GLU A 60 -7.93 -0.80 9.22
CA GLU A 60 -6.92 -0.08 10.01
C GLU A 60 -6.37 1.12 9.25
N PHE A 61 -5.98 0.95 7.99
CA PHE A 61 -5.38 1.99 7.18
C PHE A 61 -6.35 3.12 6.86
N LEU A 62 -7.62 2.82 6.59
CA LEU A 62 -8.65 3.85 6.40
C LEU A 62 -8.86 4.67 7.67
N ARG A 63 -8.82 4.02 8.84
CA ARG A 63 -8.88 4.71 10.13
C ARG A 63 -7.68 5.64 10.33
N GLU A 64 -6.47 5.17 10.05
CA GLU A 64 -5.25 5.99 10.18
C GLU A 64 -5.28 7.21 9.24
N LEU A 65 -5.73 7.04 7.99
CA LEU A 65 -5.86 8.14 7.02
C LEU A 65 -6.93 9.17 7.40
N SER A 66 -7.93 8.75 8.20
CA SER A 66 -9.02 9.61 8.67
C SER A 66 -8.77 10.22 10.05
N SER A 67 -7.73 9.79 10.75
CA SER A 67 -7.40 10.23 12.10
C SER A 67 -6.21 11.17 12.11
N ALA A 68 -6.25 12.19 12.97
CA ALA A 68 -5.10 13.08 13.15
C ALA A 68 -3.92 12.28 13.74
N PRO A 69 -2.74 12.33 13.10
CA PRO A 69 -1.55 11.70 13.66
C PRO A 69 -1.11 12.38 14.96
N GLU A 70 -0.47 11.62 15.85
CA GLU A 70 0.07 12.18 17.10
C GLU A 70 1.20 13.19 16.86
N ASP A 71 1.97 12.97 15.79
CA ASP A 71 3.08 13.82 15.40
C ASP A 71 2.58 15.05 14.64
N VAL A 72 2.84 16.23 15.18
CA VAL A 72 2.39 17.52 14.63
C VAL A 72 3.03 17.89 13.27
N GLU A 73 4.08 17.19 12.87
CA GLU A 73 4.69 17.35 11.54
C GLU A 73 3.85 16.73 10.42
N TYR A 74 2.84 15.95 10.80
CA TYR A 74 1.95 15.26 9.86
C TYR A 74 0.51 15.70 10.05
N GLN A 75 -0.23 15.67 8.95
CA GLN A 75 -1.67 15.89 8.94
C GLN A 75 -2.37 14.74 8.21
N LYS A 76 -3.59 14.45 8.63
CA LYS A 76 -4.39 13.44 7.95
C LYS A 76 -4.74 13.91 6.53
N PRO A 77 -4.65 13.02 5.52
CA PRO A 77 -4.94 13.39 4.14
C PRO A 77 -6.44 13.47 3.82
N ILE A 78 -7.29 12.81 4.63
CA ILE A 78 -8.76 12.91 4.49
C ILE A 78 -9.24 14.06 5.38
N PRO A 79 -9.83 15.13 4.82
CA PRO A 79 -10.30 16.28 5.57
C PRO A 79 -11.34 15.93 6.65
N ASN A 80 -11.56 16.83 7.62
CA ASN A 80 -12.46 16.61 8.74
C ASN A 80 -13.92 16.48 8.35
N ASP A 81 -14.32 17.13 7.27
CA ASP A 81 -15.67 17.19 6.71
C ASP A 81 -15.98 16.02 5.75
N VAL A 82 -14.96 15.23 5.39
CA VAL A 82 -15.12 14.10 4.48
C VAL A 82 -15.12 12.79 5.26
N GLU A 83 -16.16 11.98 5.06
CA GLU A 83 -16.30 10.68 5.70
C GLU A 83 -16.22 9.53 4.69
N ILE A 84 -15.55 8.46 5.09
CA ILE A 84 -15.60 7.19 4.38
C ILE A 84 -16.89 6.48 4.76
N THR A 85 -17.79 6.36 3.81
CA THR A 85 -19.13 5.77 4.05
C THR A 85 -19.14 4.26 3.89
N LYS A 86 -18.25 3.73 3.02
CA LYS A 86 -18.21 2.31 2.70
C LYS A 86 -16.87 1.95 2.07
N TYR A 87 -16.46 0.70 2.23
CA TYR A 87 -15.44 0.06 1.40
C TYR A 87 -15.87 -1.37 1.03
N ARG A 88 -15.31 -1.91 -0.04
CA ARG A 88 -15.55 -3.27 -0.51
C ARG A 88 -14.35 -3.82 -1.23
N ILE A 89 -13.99 -5.05 -0.92
CA ILE A 89 -12.96 -5.82 -1.62
C ILE A 89 -13.66 -6.86 -2.48
N GLU A 90 -13.37 -6.87 -3.77
CA GLU A 90 -13.85 -7.86 -4.74
C GLU A 90 -12.67 -8.38 -5.54
N GLY A 91 -12.27 -9.62 -5.26
CA GLY A 91 -11.03 -10.18 -5.82
C GLY A 91 -9.82 -9.37 -5.34
N ASP A 92 -9.10 -8.79 -6.28
CA ASP A 92 -7.95 -7.92 -6.04
C ASP A 92 -8.30 -6.41 -6.03
N GLN A 93 -9.57 -6.07 -6.26
CA GLN A 93 -10.02 -4.67 -6.34
C GLN A 93 -10.60 -4.19 -5.01
N LEU A 94 -10.08 -3.05 -4.54
CA LEU A 94 -10.62 -2.30 -3.41
C LEU A 94 -11.39 -1.08 -3.93
N SER A 95 -12.65 -0.97 -3.53
CA SER A 95 -13.49 0.22 -3.76
C SER A 95 -13.74 0.93 -2.44
N VAL A 96 -13.54 2.25 -2.43
CA VAL A 96 -13.80 3.11 -1.26
C VAL A 96 -14.78 4.20 -1.67
N TRP A 97 -15.85 4.37 -0.88
CA TRP A 97 -16.84 5.42 -1.08
C TRP A 97 -16.69 6.48 0.00
N MET A 98 -16.71 7.71 -0.44
CA MET A 98 -16.73 8.88 0.43
C MET A 98 -18.07 9.59 0.30
N ASP A 99 -18.42 10.41 1.29
CA ASP A 99 -19.66 11.19 1.27
C ASP A 99 -19.61 12.34 0.24
N SER A 100 -20.70 13.14 0.20
CA SER A 100 -20.81 14.24 -0.77
C SER A 100 -19.85 15.39 -0.54
N ASP A 101 -19.28 15.51 0.67
CA ASP A 101 -18.35 16.58 1.01
C ASP A 101 -16.99 16.40 0.30
N TYR A 102 -16.73 15.18 -0.20
CA TYR A 102 -15.62 14.93 -1.11
C TYR A 102 -15.62 15.86 -2.32
N TYR A 103 -16.77 16.19 -2.89
CA TYR A 103 -16.90 17.07 -4.06
C TYR A 103 -16.65 18.54 -3.74
N ASN A 104 -16.63 18.92 -2.47
CA ASN A 104 -16.36 20.28 -2.03
C ASN A 104 -14.87 20.58 -1.81
N MET A 105 -14.01 19.55 -1.93
CA MET A 105 -12.57 19.74 -1.84
C MET A 105 -12.05 20.61 -2.97
N ASP A 106 -11.06 21.46 -2.68
CA ASP A 106 -10.25 22.06 -3.74
C ASP A 106 -9.39 21.01 -4.44
N ALA A 107 -8.94 21.33 -5.67
CA ALA A 107 -8.23 20.37 -6.51
C ALA A 107 -6.94 19.83 -5.88
N ALA A 108 -6.21 20.64 -5.14
CA ALA A 108 -4.97 20.22 -4.49
C ALA A 108 -5.26 19.24 -3.35
N THR A 109 -6.21 19.55 -2.49
CA THR A 109 -6.66 18.68 -1.40
C THR A 109 -7.17 17.33 -1.93
N GLU A 110 -7.97 17.35 -2.99
CA GLU A 110 -8.49 16.13 -3.63
C GLU A 110 -7.37 15.24 -4.16
N VAL A 111 -6.38 15.80 -4.84
CA VAL A 111 -5.25 15.06 -5.39
C VAL A 111 -4.45 14.39 -4.26
N PHE A 112 -4.16 15.10 -3.18
CA PHE A 112 -3.43 14.51 -2.04
C PHE A 112 -4.24 13.46 -1.30
N CYS A 113 -5.53 13.70 -1.07
CA CYS A 113 -6.44 12.73 -0.46
C CYS A 113 -6.45 11.41 -1.25
N ARG A 114 -6.70 11.49 -2.55
CA ARG A 114 -6.71 10.34 -3.45
C ARG A 114 -5.37 9.63 -3.49
N ALA A 115 -4.28 10.37 -3.67
CA ALA A 115 -2.94 9.80 -3.73
C ALA A 115 -2.54 9.10 -2.42
N ALA A 116 -2.92 9.65 -1.27
CA ALA A 116 -2.67 9.04 0.02
C ALA A 116 -3.42 7.71 0.19
N VAL A 117 -4.70 7.67 -0.17
CA VAL A 117 -5.51 6.44 -0.13
C VAL A 117 -4.90 5.39 -1.05
N VAL A 118 -4.65 5.72 -2.32
CA VAL A 118 -4.11 4.77 -3.30
C VAL A 118 -2.75 4.24 -2.87
N ARG A 119 -1.80 5.11 -2.51
CA ARG A 119 -0.45 4.69 -2.11
C ARG A 119 -0.44 3.85 -0.84
N THR A 120 -1.33 4.13 0.09
CA THR A 120 -1.45 3.36 1.33
C THR A 120 -2.06 1.99 1.05
N MET A 121 -3.16 1.93 0.31
CA MET A 121 -3.93 0.70 0.11
C MET A 121 -3.26 -0.28 -0.85
N THR A 122 -2.60 0.19 -1.90
CA THR A 122 -1.94 -0.70 -2.89
C THR A 122 -0.76 -1.49 -2.33
N GLN A 123 -0.34 -1.22 -1.11
CA GLN A 123 0.66 -2.03 -0.41
C GLN A 123 0.09 -3.32 0.18
N ILE A 124 -1.23 -3.37 0.40
CA ILE A 124 -1.88 -4.55 0.98
C ILE A 124 -1.84 -5.67 -0.07
N PRO A 125 -1.33 -6.86 0.26
CA PRO A 125 -1.30 -7.98 -0.67
C PRO A 125 -2.69 -8.30 -1.21
N ASP A 126 -2.75 -8.65 -2.49
CA ASP A 126 -3.97 -9.03 -3.19
C ASP A 126 -5.04 -7.92 -3.31
N THR A 127 -4.63 -6.64 -3.17
CA THR A 127 -5.51 -5.49 -3.43
C THR A 127 -4.91 -4.56 -4.49
N SER A 128 -5.75 -4.09 -5.40
CA SER A 128 -5.48 -2.99 -6.33
C SER A 128 -6.59 -1.93 -6.19
N CYS A 129 -6.27 -0.66 -6.37
CA CYS A 129 -7.22 0.44 -6.26
C CYS A 129 -7.55 1.02 -7.63
#